data_881dffda1764d39a7fc620af551918ca
#
_entry.id   881dffda1764d39a7fc620af551918ca
#
_cell.length_a   1.000
_cell.length_b   1.000
_cell.length_c   1.000
_cell.angle_alpha   90.00
_cell.angle_beta   90.00
_cell.angle_gamma   90.00
#
_symmetry.space_group_name_H-M   'P 1'
#
loop_
_entity.id
_entity.type
_entity.pdbx_description
1 polymer ?
#
loop_
_entity_poly.entity_id
_entity_poly.type
_entity_poly.pdbx_seq_one_letter_code
_entity_poly.pdbx_strand_id
1 'polypeptide(L)'
;MRPFTPTFLLRAAIHLAVFAAISVSLAQEQTKQPGFNIPTAWTRRGVVLERGKDEKVSVSGDPCIVWDEAINGWRMVLFYSPPGHAQAVCLNRDDIGPGQWKLEGPLPVANPEAVGGFHKPFIVMDPDHPNHAAKIEGRYCLLVVSFKSGYKQVQRAWSEKLAGPWTFEPDAIIPPGAGDDFDAKHTDAVTGYYFPERQEFIYFYMGYPAKAQPRKISPFGSAQAMAIQKLGEKVATKRGVILEPCQQAGHWASGWVGGLQLLRGAEHRWVAVVNASPTAPDPGKRAVWTEEPPPSLGGFAWCDEEWPASGWHFAPAPIEWIQDIPKSALDNGEGFNLWRQFIHVLPDGRAALFYNSGYYGKEQLYLKVSEKP
;
A
#
# COMPACT_ATOMS: atom_id res chain seq x y z
N MET A 1 -30.63 -41.05 52.43
CA MET A 1 -29.99 -39.86 51.87
C MET A 1 -28.49 -39.90 52.20
N ARG A 2 -27.62 -40.10 51.19
CA ARG A 2 -26.17 -40.05 51.36
C ARG A 2 -25.67 -38.65 51.01
N PRO A 3 -24.78 -38.02 51.77
CA PRO A 3 -24.32 -36.66 51.45
C PRO A 3 -23.36 -36.69 50.24
N PHE A 4 -23.58 -35.80 49.30
CA PHE A 4 -22.67 -35.54 48.17
C PHE A 4 -21.38 -34.91 48.67
N THR A 5 -20.23 -35.52 48.37
CA THR A 5 -18.91 -35.06 48.73
C THR A 5 -18.50 -33.91 47.79
N PRO A 6 -17.98 -32.79 48.29
CA PRO A 6 -17.62 -31.60 47.49
C PRO A 6 -16.35 -31.72 46.65
N THR A 7 -15.74 -32.92 46.60
CA THR A 7 -14.42 -33.13 45.94
C THR A 7 -14.53 -33.18 44.39
N PHE A 8 -15.71 -33.37 43.82
CA PHE A 8 -15.86 -33.47 42.36
C PHE A 8 -15.91 -32.08 41.66
N LEU A 9 -16.42 -31.08 42.33
CA LEU A 9 -16.52 -29.70 41.77
C LEU A 9 -15.16 -28.98 41.72
N LEU A 10 -14.28 -29.28 42.65
CA LEU A 10 -12.97 -28.64 42.70
C LEU A 10 -12.02 -29.13 41.58
N ARG A 11 -12.12 -30.39 41.15
CA ARG A 11 -11.31 -30.93 40.05
C ARG A 11 -11.74 -30.41 38.69
N ALA A 12 -13.05 -30.22 38.47
CA ALA A 12 -13.57 -29.65 37.24
C ALA A 12 -13.17 -28.18 37.05
N ALA A 13 -13.17 -27.38 38.12
CA ALA A 13 -12.77 -25.98 38.09
C ALA A 13 -11.27 -25.80 37.80
N ILE A 14 -10.41 -26.67 38.35
CA ILE A 14 -8.96 -26.63 38.10
C ILE A 14 -8.63 -27.01 36.66
N HIS A 15 -9.31 -27.97 36.05
CA HIS A 15 -9.09 -28.35 34.65
C HIS A 15 -9.58 -27.26 33.69
N LEU A 16 -10.69 -26.57 33.97
CA LEU A 16 -11.15 -25.44 33.13
C LEU A 16 -10.19 -24.25 33.23
N ALA A 17 -9.66 -23.94 34.41
CA ALA A 17 -8.72 -22.84 34.60
C ALA A 17 -7.36 -23.10 33.92
N VAL A 18 -6.88 -24.36 33.91
CA VAL A 18 -5.64 -24.72 33.24
C VAL A 18 -5.81 -24.69 31.70
N PHE A 19 -6.95 -25.14 31.18
CA PHE A 19 -7.23 -25.04 29.74
C PHE A 19 -7.41 -23.59 29.28
N ALA A 20 -8.04 -22.74 30.06
CA ALA A 20 -8.16 -21.31 29.77
C ALA A 20 -6.79 -20.60 29.82
N ALA A 21 -5.93 -20.93 30.78
CA ALA A 21 -4.58 -20.38 30.88
C ALA A 21 -3.66 -20.84 29.74
N ILE A 22 -3.78 -22.10 29.31
CA ILE A 22 -3.00 -22.61 28.15
C ILE A 22 -3.51 -21.99 26.85
N SER A 23 -4.82 -21.79 26.68
CA SER A 23 -5.37 -21.14 25.50
C SER A 23 -5.00 -19.66 25.39
N VAL A 24 -4.84 -18.96 26.50
CA VAL A 24 -4.39 -17.57 26.55
C VAL A 24 -2.87 -17.47 26.30
N SER A 25 -2.08 -18.45 26.76
CA SER A 25 -0.62 -18.48 26.56
C SER A 25 -0.22 -18.84 25.13
N LEU A 26 -1.04 -19.57 24.38
CA LEU A 26 -0.76 -19.90 22.98
C LEU A 26 -1.19 -18.81 21.99
N ALA A 27 -1.92 -17.79 22.44
CA ALA A 27 -2.34 -16.65 21.63
C ALA A 27 -1.37 -15.45 21.68
N GLN A 28 -0.23 -15.56 22.34
CA GLN A 28 0.60 -14.38 22.68
C GLN A 28 2.11 -14.52 22.44
N GLU A 29 2.54 -15.30 21.45
CA GLU A 29 3.86 -15.13 20.86
C GLU A 29 3.78 -15.04 19.34
N GLN A 30 3.07 -14.05 18.84
CA GLN A 30 3.46 -13.48 17.55
C GLN A 30 4.77 -12.70 17.83
N THR A 31 5.88 -13.38 17.64
CA THR A 31 7.21 -12.75 17.70
C THR A 31 7.18 -11.53 16.79
N LYS A 32 7.39 -10.35 17.38
CA LYS A 32 7.51 -9.10 16.63
C LYS A 32 8.46 -9.33 15.48
N GLN A 33 7.99 -9.19 14.24
CA GLN A 33 8.84 -9.42 13.08
C GLN A 33 10.05 -8.48 13.13
N PRO A 34 11.23 -8.93 12.68
CA PRO A 34 12.39 -8.05 12.58
C PRO A 34 12.03 -6.85 11.71
N GLY A 35 12.49 -5.67 12.12
CA GLY A 35 12.25 -4.45 11.37
C GLY A 35 12.80 -4.55 9.93
N PHE A 36 12.21 -3.80 9.03
CA PHE A 36 12.56 -3.77 7.62
C PHE A 36 13.88 -3.01 7.41
N ASN A 37 14.84 -3.63 6.74
CA ASN A 37 16.06 -2.99 6.26
C ASN A 37 15.87 -2.50 4.82
N ILE A 38 16.32 -1.27 4.53
CA ILE A 38 16.27 -0.71 3.18
C ILE A 38 17.24 -1.49 2.29
N PRO A 39 16.77 -2.20 1.25
CA PRO A 39 17.64 -2.97 0.38
C PRO A 39 18.46 -2.06 -0.53
N THR A 40 19.70 -2.48 -0.80
CA THR A 40 20.62 -1.77 -1.70
C THR A 40 20.73 -2.43 -3.09
N ALA A 41 20.30 -3.69 -3.22
CA ALA A 41 20.37 -4.43 -4.48
C ALA A 41 19.09 -5.24 -4.73
N TRP A 42 18.73 -5.37 -6.01
CA TRP A 42 17.49 -5.98 -6.45
C TRP A 42 17.69 -6.88 -7.66
N THR A 43 17.08 -8.05 -7.63
CA THR A 43 16.99 -8.97 -8.76
C THR A 43 15.60 -8.91 -9.40
N ARG A 44 15.52 -8.66 -10.72
CA ARG A 44 14.27 -8.72 -11.48
C ARG A 44 13.75 -10.14 -11.57
N ARG A 45 12.43 -10.30 -11.41
CA ARG A 45 11.74 -11.59 -11.54
C ARG A 45 10.77 -11.60 -12.72
N GLY A 46 10.46 -10.45 -13.31
CA GLY A 46 9.58 -10.31 -14.46
C GLY A 46 8.12 -10.01 -14.13
N VAL A 47 7.24 -10.26 -15.09
CA VAL A 47 5.80 -9.98 -14.99
C VAL A 47 5.11 -10.97 -14.06
N VAL A 48 4.38 -10.47 -13.07
CA VAL A 48 3.59 -11.26 -12.11
C VAL A 48 2.19 -11.52 -12.63
N LEU A 49 1.56 -10.46 -13.14
CA LEU A 49 0.25 -10.52 -13.79
C LEU A 49 0.29 -9.67 -15.05
N GLU A 50 0.00 -10.32 -16.17
CA GLU A 50 -0.17 -9.63 -17.43
C GLU A 50 -1.42 -8.73 -17.38
N ARG A 51 -1.38 -7.62 -18.08
CA ARG A 51 -2.56 -6.78 -18.29
C ARG A 51 -3.60 -7.49 -19.15
N GLY A 52 -4.86 -7.05 -19.09
CA GLY A 52 -5.92 -7.50 -19.98
C GLY A 52 -5.64 -7.13 -21.45
N LYS A 53 -6.45 -7.63 -22.35
CA LYS A 53 -6.28 -7.45 -23.82
C LYS A 53 -7.15 -6.31 -24.40
N ASP A 54 -7.39 -5.24 -23.65
CA ASP A 54 -8.07 -4.07 -24.16
C ASP A 54 -7.11 -3.16 -24.93
N GLU A 55 -7.53 -2.64 -26.07
CA GLU A 55 -6.68 -1.79 -26.92
C GLU A 55 -6.50 -0.37 -26.36
N LYS A 56 -7.47 0.16 -25.62
CA LYS A 56 -7.47 1.56 -25.14
C LYS A 56 -6.76 1.71 -23.80
N VAL A 57 -7.28 1.05 -22.77
CA VAL A 57 -6.69 1.04 -21.43
C VAL A 57 -6.59 -0.41 -20.96
N SER A 58 -5.39 -0.83 -20.68
CA SER A 58 -5.13 -2.21 -20.26
C SER A 58 -4.01 -2.20 -19.22
N VAL A 59 -4.41 -2.24 -17.96
CA VAL A 59 -3.50 -2.10 -16.81
C VAL A 59 -3.63 -3.30 -15.88
N SER A 60 -2.51 -3.77 -15.38
CA SER A 60 -2.39 -4.63 -14.22
C SER A 60 -1.44 -3.95 -13.25
N GLY A 61 -1.93 -3.50 -12.08
CA GLY A 61 -1.10 -2.73 -11.17
C GLY A 61 -1.78 -2.30 -9.88
N ASP A 62 -1.19 -1.37 -9.17
CA ASP A 62 -1.65 -0.87 -7.87
C ASP A 62 -1.92 -2.00 -6.85
N PRO A 63 -0.98 -2.94 -6.64
CA PRO A 63 -1.21 -4.11 -5.82
C PRO A 63 -1.26 -3.74 -4.32
N CYS A 64 -2.08 -4.48 -3.58
CA CYS A 64 -2.01 -4.59 -2.13
C CYS A 64 -2.12 -6.07 -1.77
N ILE A 65 -1.12 -6.61 -1.09
CA ILE A 65 -0.97 -8.04 -0.83
C ILE A 65 -1.02 -8.29 0.66
N VAL A 66 -1.90 -9.20 1.08
CA VAL A 66 -2.05 -9.60 2.48
C VAL A 66 -2.16 -11.11 2.62
N TRP A 67 -1.77 -11.61 3.77
CA TRP A 67 -2.02 -13.00 4.15
C TRP A 67 -3.51 -13.22 4.37
N ASP A 68 -4.07 -14.27 3.76
CA ASP A 68 -5.46 -14.69 3.91
C ASP A 68 -5.50 -16.09 4.52
N GLU A 69 -5.82 -16.15 5.81
CA GLU A 69 -5.92 -17.41 6.56
C GLU A 69 -6.97 -18.37 5.99
N ALA A 70 -8.04 -17.84 5.37
CA ALA A 70 -9.12 -18.66 4.83
C ALA A 70 -8.67 -19.54 3.67
N ILE A 71 -7.63 -19.15 2.95
CA ILE A 71 -7.05 -19.92 1.84
C ILE A 71 -5.65 -20.46 2.16
N ASN A 72 -5.12 -20.16 3.37
CA ASN A 72 -3.74 -20.42 3.77
C ASN A 72 -2.73 -19.95 2.70
N GLY A 73 -2.92 -18.72 2.22
CA GLY A 73 -2.16 -18.17 1.10
C GLY A 73 -2.23 -16.64 1.04
N TRP A 74 -1.66 -16.08 0.01
CA TRP A 74 -1.63 -14.64 -0.22
C TRP A 74 -2.81 -14.21 -1.08
N ARG A 75 -3.43 -13.10 -0.72
CA ARG A 75 -4.47 -12.43 -1.51
C ARG A 75 -3.96 -11.07 -1.93
N MET A 76 -4.11 -10.78 -3.21
CA MET A 76 -3.83 -9.48 -3.81
C MET A 76 -5.15 -8.82 -4.21
N VAL A 77 -5.36 -7.58 -3.83
CA VAL A 77 -6.32 -6.68 -4.47
C VAL A 77 -5.55 -5.70 -5.34
N LEU A 78 -6.06 -5.42 -6.54
CA LEU A 78 -5.31 -4.65 -7.52
C LEU A 78 -6.23 -3.87 -8.48
N PHE A 79 -5.69 -2.86 -9.12
CA PHE A 79 -6.29 -2.27 -10.31
C PHE A 79 -6.01 -3.18 -11.49
N TYR A 80 -7.07 -3.61 -12.18
CA TYR A 80 -6.99 -4.48 -13.34
C TYR A 80 -8.05 -4.04 -14.36
N SER A 81 -7.62 -3.51 -15.47
CA SER A 81 -8.54 -2.98 -16.48
C SER A 81 -8.41 -3.76 -17.78
N PRO A 82 -9.54 -4.15 -18.39
CA PRO A 82 -10.87 -4.23 -17.78
C PRO A 82 -10.97 -5.38 -16.76
N PRO A 83 -11.80 -5.35 -15.72
CA PRO A 83 -12.95 -4.47 -15.46
C PRO A 83 -12.68 -3.23 -14.60
N GLY A 84 -11.47 -2.95 -14.15
CA GLY A 84 -11.09 -1.79 -13.35
C GLY A 84 -10.56 -2.13 -11.96
N HIS A 85 -10.91 -3.28 -11.41
CA HIS A 85 -10.40 -3.80 -10.15
C HIS A 85 -10.61 -5.31 -10.09
N ALA A 86 -9.68 -6.00 -9.46
CA ALA A 86 -9.71 -7.46 -9.37
C ALA A 86 -9.06 -7.95 -8.09
N GLN A 87 -9.16 -9.24 -7.88
CA GLN A 87 -8.40 -9.96 -6.88
C GLN A 87 -7.68 -11.17 -7.50
N ALA A 88 -6.52 -11.48 -6.94
CA ALA A 88 -5.73 -12.63 -7.29
C ALA A 88 -5.25 -13.36 -6.03
N VAL A 89 -4.97 -14.64 -6.14
CA VAL A 89 -4.47 -15.46 -5.03
C VAL A 89 -3.19 -16.19 -5.42
N CYS A 90 -2.32 -16.39 -4.43
CA CYS A 90 -1.14 -17.23 -4.52
C CYS A 90 -1.13 -18.19 -3.32
N LEU A 91 -1.25 -19.49 -3.58
CA LEU A 91 -1.26 -20.52 -2.55
C LEU A 91 0.17 -20.96 -2.13
N ASN A 92 1.17 -20.54 -2.88
CA ASN A 92 2.55 -20.79 -2.52
C ASN A 92 3.02 -19.73 -1.51
N ARG A 93 3.38 -20.17 -0.29
CA ARG A 93 3.80 -19.25 0.78
C ARG A 93 5.20 -18.67 0.55
N ASP A 94 6.06 -19.46 -0.08
CA ASP A 94 7.50 -19.20 -0.17
C ASP A 94 7.90 -18.62 -1.53
N ASP A 95 7.05 -18.79 -2.55
CA ASP A 95 7.25 -18.21 -3.87
C ASP A 95 6.01 -17.45 -4.33
N ILE A 96 6.14 -16.13 -4.38
CA ILE A 96 5.09 -15.20 -4.83
C ILE A 96 5.45 -14.57 -6.19
N GLY A 97 6.35 -15.23 -6.91
CA GLY A 97 6.87 -14.78 -8.21
C GLY A 97 5.90 -14.98 -9.39
N PRO A 98 6.42 -14.73 -10.60
CA PRO A 98 5.69 -14.98 -11.82
C PRO A 98 5.15 -16.41 -11.93
N GLY A 99 3.91 -16.55 -12.40
CA GLY A 99 3.25 -17.86 -12.56
C GLY A 99 2.62 -18.42 -11.30
N GLN A 100 2.82 -17.82 -10.13
CA GLN A 100 2.25 -18.28 -8.87
C GLN A 100 0.86 -17.68 -8.59
N TRP A 101 0.52 -16.58 -9.24
CA TRP A 101 -0.72 -15.85 -9.02
C TRP A 101 -1.83 -16.30 -9.97
N LYS A 102 -2.98 -16.60 -9.39
CA LYS A 102 -4.22 -16.90 -10.12
C LYS A 102 -5.18 -15.73 -9.97
N LEU A 103 -5.54 -15.10 -11.08
CA LEU A 103 -6.59 -14.09 -11.12
C LEU A 103 -7.95 -14.77 -10.83
N GLU A 104 -8.67 -14.28 -9.82
CA GLU A 104 -10.00 -14.79 -9.46
C GLU A 104 -11.14 -14.03 -10.16
N GLY A 105 -10.84 -12.82 -10.66
CA GLY A 105 -11.81 -11.97 -11.34
C GLY A 105 -12.08 -10.66 -10.60
N PRO A 106 -13.19 -9.98 -10.90
CA PRO A 106 -13.55 -8.71 -10.28
C PRO A 106 -13.64 -8.81 -8.76
N LEU A 107 -13.21 -7.76 -8.06
CA LEU A 107 -13.40 -7.65 -6.62
C LEU A 107 -14.90 -7.61 -6.29
N PRO A 108 -15.45 -8.53 -5.47
CA PRO A 108 -16.86 -8.52 -5.14
C PRO A 108 -17.26 -7.30 -4.31
N VAL A 109 -18.17 -6.49 -4.81
CA VAL A 109 -18.72 -5.29 -4.15
C VAL A 109 -20.22 -5.48 -3.96
N ALA A 110 -20.71 -5.26 -2.73
CA ALA A 110 -22.12 -5.45 -2.39
C ALA A 110 -23.01 -4.29 -2.87
N ASN A 111 -22.43 -3.06 -2.93
CA ASN A 111 -23.15 -1.84 -3.26
C ASN A 111 -22.31 -0.95 -4.21
N PRO A 112 -22.10 -1.36 -5.46
CA PRO A 112 -21.22 -0.68 -6.40
C PRO A 112 -21.64 0.77 -6.70
N GLU A 113 -22.92 1.10 -6.57
CA GLU A 113 -23.46 2.45 -6.74
C GLU A 113 -22.94 3.43 -5.68
N ALA A 114 -22.51 2.92 -4.50
CA ALA A 114 -21.97 3.76 -3.43
C ALA A 114 -20.60 4.34 -3.76
N VAL A 115 -19.82 3.68 -4.62
CA VAL A 115 -18.43 4.07 -4.94
C VAL A 115 -18.28 4.60 -6.37
N GLY A 116 -19.11 4.18 -7.29
CA GLY A 116 -18.90 4.42 -8.73
C GLY A 116 -17.67 3.65 -9.23
N GLY A 117 -16.89 4.23 -10.11
CA GLY A 117 -15.59 3.68 -10.49
C GLY A 117 -14.54 3.93 -9.42
N PHE A 118 -13.59 3.01 -9.24
CA PHE A 118 -12.49 3.21 -8.31
C PHE A 118 -11.19 2.54 -8.80
N HIS A 119 -10.07 2.97 -8.22
CA HIS A 119 -8.73 2.41 -8.44
C HIS A 119 -7.91 2.44 -7.15
N LYS A 120 -6.68 1.94 -7.20
CA LYS A 120 -5.69 1.96 -6.11
C LYS A 120 -6.25 1.39 -4.81
N PRO A 121 -6.76 0.13 -4.84
CA PRO A 121 -7.25 -0.51 -3.63
C PRO A 121 -6.11 -0.72 -2.63
N PHE A 122 -6.41 -0.55 -1.34
CA PHE A 122 -5.46 -0.84 -0.27
C PHE A 122 -6.22 -1.38 0.95
N ILE A 123 -5.88 -2.59 1.37
CA ILE A 123 -6.42 -3.17 2.61
C ILE A 123 -5.66 -2.56 3.78
N VAL A 124 -6.39 -2.03 4.77
CA VAL A 124 -5.79 -1.45 5.98
C VAL A 124 -4.97 -2.51 6.69
N MET A 125 -3.72 -2.18 6.99
CA MET A 125 -2.74 -3.10 7.55
C MET A 125 -2.53 -2.89 9.04
N ASP A 126 -2.01 -3.93 9.68
CA ASP A 126 -1.38 -3.86 10.98
C ASP A 126 0.07 -3.34 10.80
N PRO A 127 0.45 -2.21 11.40
CA PRO A 127 1.79 -1.65 11.21
C PRO A 127 2.90 -2.49 11.86
N ASP A 128 2.57 -3.34 12.81
CA ASP A 128 3.53 -4.20 13.52
C ASP A 128 3.65 -5.60 12.90
N HIS A 129 2.74 -5.95 12.00
CA HIS A 129 2.72 -7.23 11.27
C HIS A 129 2.65 -6.97 9.76
N PRO A 130 3.80 -6.74 9.09
CA PRO A 130 3.84 -6.49 7.66
C PRO A 130 3.12 -7.61 6.88
N ASN A 131 2.41 -7.23 5.84
CA ASN A 131 1.61 -8.11 4.99
C ASN A 131 0.36 -8.72 5.66
N HIS A 132 0.00 -8.28 6.87
CA HIS A 132 -1.23 -8.70 7.52
C HIS A 132 -2.27 -7.57 7.54
N ALA A 133 -3.49 -7.92 7.16
CA ALA A 133 -4.61 -7.01 7.25
C ALA A 133 -5.02 -6.82 8.72
N ALA A 134 -5.25 -5.58 9.12
CA ALA A 134 -5.83 -5.30 10.44
C ALA A 134 -7.27 -5.80 10.49
N LYS A 135 -7.60 -6.60 11.50
CA LYS A 135 -8.96 -7.03 11.77
C LYS A 135 -9.59 -6.15 12.85
N ILE A 136 -10.54 -5.32 12.47
CA ILE A 136 -11.11 -4.24 13.28
C ILE A 136 -12.56 -4.61 13.57
N GLU A 137 -12.90 -4.84 14.84
CA GLU A 137 -14.23 -5.31 15.26
C GLU A 137 -14.75 -6.49 14.43
N GLY A 138 -13.86 -7.46 14.12
CA GLY A 138 -14.20 -8.64 13.36
C GLY A 138 -14.22 -8.47 11.84
N ARG A 139 -13.99 -7.26 11.32
CA ARG A 139 -14.04 -6.93 9.89
C ARG A 139 -12.69 -6.42 9.36
N TYR A 140 -12.50 -6.55 8.08
CA TYR A 140 -11.41 -5.94 7.32
C TYR A 140 -11.87 -4.63 6.69
N CYS A 141 -10.93 -3.72 6.51
CA CYS A 141 -11.15 -2.40 5.93
C CYS A 141 -10.40 -2.27 4.61
N LEU A 142 -11.10 -1.90 3.55
CA LEU A 142 -10.55 -1.60 2.23
C LEU A 142 -10.67 -0.11 1.95
N LEU A 143 -9.58 0.51 1.53
CA LEU A 143 -9.51 1.87 1.02
C LEU A 143 -9.42 1.86 -0.49
N VAL A 144 -10.06 2.80 -1.13
CA VAL A 144 -9.99 3.00 -2.58
C VAL A 144 -9.96 4.48 -2.92
N VAL A 145 -9.49 4.80 -4.10
CA VAL A 145 -9.67 6.12 -4.70
C VAL A 145 -10.87 6.04 -5.62
N SER A 146 -11.96 6.71 -5.27
CA SER A 146 -13.22 6.70 -6.02
C SER A 146 -13.39 7.93 -6.90
N PHE A 147 -14.26 7.80 -7.92
CA PHE A 147 -14.59 8.86 -8.87
C PHE A 147 -16.06 9.31 -8.76
N LYS A 148 -16.77 8.89 -7.72
CA LYS A 148 -18.22 9.12 -7.58
C LYS A 148 -18.65 10.58 -7.77
N SER A 149 -17.84 11.52 -7.31
CA SER A 149 -18.17 12.96 -7.34
C SER A 149 -17.51 13.72 -8.50
N GLY A 150 -16.98 13.02 -9.51
CA GLY A 150 -16.30 13.65 -10.65
C GLY A 150 -14.86 14.09 -10.35
N TYR A 151 -14.39 13.88 -9.12
CA TYR A 151 -13.02 14.08 -8.69
C TYR A 151 -12.56 12.86 -7.88
N LYS A 152 -11.25 12.71 -7.74
CA LYS A 152 -10.69 11.62 -6.92
C LYS A 152 -10.84 11.94 -5.45
N GLN A 153 -11.35 10.96 -4.70
CA GLN A 153 -11.50 11.03 -3.25
C GLN A 153 -11.27 9.66 -2.61
N VAL A 154 -10.89 9.62 -1.35
CA VAL A 154 -10.70 8.36 -0.64
C VAL A 154 -12.02 7.89 -0.03
N GLN A 155 -12.42 6.67 -0.39
CA GLN A 155 -13.57 5.97 0.19
C GLN A 155 -13.14 4.70 0.91
N ARG A 156 -13.99 4.25 1.84
CA ARG A 156 -13.77 3.07 2.69
C ARG A 156 -14.86 2.04 2.48
N ALA A 157 -14.46 0.76 2.50
CA ALA A 157 -15.38 -0.36 2.52
C ALA A 157 -15.02 -1.36 3.62
N TRP A 158 -15.99 -2.16 4.03
CA TRP A 158 -15.86 -3.17 5.06
C TRP A 158 -16.27 -4.54 4.55
N SER A 159 -15.61 -5.59 5.04
CA SER A 159 -15.99 -6.98 4.83
C SER A 159 -15.53 -7.85 6.00
N GLU A 160 -16.28 -8.90 6.30
CA GLU A 160 -15.87 -9.94 7.25
C GLU A 160 -14.79 -10.87 6.68
N LYS A 161 -14.61 -10.88 5.35
CA LYS A 161 -13.67 -11.73 4.62
C LYS A 161 -12.80 -10.90 3.68
N LEU A 162 -11.54 -11.24 3.56
CA LEU A 162 -10.62 -10.60 2.61
C LEU A 162 -11.06 -10.76 1.15
N ALA A 163 -11.75 -11.85 0.82
CA ALA A 163 -12.35 -12.07 -0.49
C ALA A 163 -13.59 -11.20 -0.76
N GLY A 164 -14.10 -10.49 0.22
CA GLY A 164 -15.36 -9.76 0.11
C GLY A 164 -16.60 -10.65 0.42
N PRO A 165 -17.83 -10.20 0.09
CA PRO A 165 -18.09 -8.93 -0.62
C PRO A 165 -17.78 -7.70 0.24
N TRP A 166 -17.36 -6.63 -0.42
CA TRP A 166 -17.03 -5.35 0.20
C TRP A 166 -18.22 -4.40 0.15
N THR A 167 -18.58 -3.81 1.30
CA THR A 167 -19.67 -2.82 1.40
C THR A 167 -19.06 -1.45 1.62
N PHE A 168 -19.21 -0.56 0.65
CA PHE A 168 -18.70 0.81 0.71
C PHE A 168 -19.55 1.70 1.60
N GLU A 169 -18.90 2.55 2.38
CA GLU A 169 -19.56 3.68 3.03
C GLU A 169 -19.98 4.70 1.97
N PRO A 170 -21.12 5.40 2.17
CA PRO A 170 -21.65 6.32 1.14
C PRO A 170 -20.78 7.55 0.93
N ASP A 171 -20.07 7.98 1.97
CA ASP A 171 -19.30 9.22 2.00
C ASP A 171 -17.80 8.94 1.93
N ALA A 172 -17.05 9.91 1.37
CA ALA A 172 -15.60 9.86 1.38
C ALA A 172 -15.06 10.10 2.79
N ILE A 173 -14.09 9.28 3.20
CA ILE A 173 -13.39 9.47 4.49
C ILE A 173 -12.31 10.57 4.41
N ILE A 174 -11.74 10.79 3.20
CA ILE A 174 -10.83 11.91 2.93
C ILE A 174 -11.30 12.59 1.63
N PRO A 175 -12.25 13.53 1.71
CA PRO A 175 -12.65 14.33 0.57
C PRO A 175 -11.55 15.32 0.17
N PRO A 176 -11.53 15.85 -1.06
CA PRO A 176 -10.67 16.97 -1.42
C PRO A 176 -10.87 18.16 -0.47
N GLY A 177 -9.85 18.96 -0.33
CA GLY A 177 -9.90 20.24 0.37
C GLY A 177 -10.64 21.32 -0.43
N ALA A 178 -10.52 22.54 -0.01
CA ALA A 178 -11.16 23.69 -0.65
C ALA A 178 -10.15 24.81 -0.94
N GLY A 179 -10.47 25.67 -1.88
CA GLY A 179 -9.70 26.88 -2.17
C GLY A 179 -8.25 26.59 -2.59
N ASP A 180 -7.31 27.03 -1.79
CA ASP A 180 -5.87 26.89 -2.02
C ASP A 180 -5.24 25.74 -1.23
N ASP A 181 -6.05 24.84 -0.66
CA ASP A 181 -5.55 23.62 0.01
C ASP A 181 -4.68 22.80 -0.96
N PHE A 182 -3.63 22.15 -0.43
CA PHE A 182 -2.72 21.34 -1.24
C PHE A 182 -3.40 20.14 -1.91
N ASP A 183 -4.59 19.77 -1.47
CA ASP A 183 -5.40 18.66 -1.97
C ASP A 183 -6.77 19.10 -2.50
N ALA A 184 -6.94 20.39 -2.80
CA ALA A 184 -8.23 20.97 -3.22
C ALA A 184 -8.79 20.38 -4.52
N LYS A 185 -7.95 19.78 -5.36
CA LYS A 185 -8.42 19.13 -6.60
C LYS A 185 -8.75 17.66 -6.38
N HIS A 186 -7.85 16.92 -5.72
CA HIS A 186 -7.96 15.47 -5.56
C HIS A 186 -7.26 14.98 -4.30
N THR A 187 -7.81 13.91 -3.70
CA THR A 187 -7.09 13.03 -2.79
C THR A 187 -6.90 11.67 -3.46
N ASP A 188 -5.68 11.15 -3.50
CA ASP A 188 -5.29 9.99 -4.32
C ASP A 188 -4.30 9.08 -3.58
N ALA A 189 -4.01 7.91 -4.12
CA ALA A 189 -2.93 7.00 -3.73
C ALA A 189 -2.86 6.71 -2.22
N VAL A 190 -4.01 6.43 -1.61
CA VAL A 190 -4.13 6.18 -0.19
C VAL A 190 -3.52 4.84 0.23
N THR A 191 -2.87 4.84 1.39
CA THR A 191 -2.58 3.66 2.20
C THR A 191 -3.10 3.88 3.62
N GLY A 192 -3.34 2.82 4.39
CA GLY A 192 -3.93 2.97 5.72
C GLY A 192 -3.45 1.89 6.69
N TYR A 193 -3.31 2.30 7.94
CA TYR A 193 -2.86 1.46 9.05
C TYR A 193 -3.76 1.67 10.24
N TYR A 194 -4.04 0.59 10.97
CA TYR A 194 -4.82 0.67 12.19
C TYR A 194 -3.95 0.38 13.41
N PHE A 195 -4.01 1.27 14.39
CA PHE A 195 -3.28 1.19 15.66
C PHE A 195 -4.27 0.84 16.77
N PRO A 196 -4.36 -0.45 17.16
CA PRO A 196 -5.38 -0.92 18.07
C PRO A 196 -5.29 -0.30 19.47
N GLU A 197 -4.07 -0.03 19.97
CA GLU A 197 -3.82 0.59 21.27
C GLU A 197 -4.36 2.02 21.37
N ARG A 198 -4.58 2.68 20.22
CA ARG A 198 -5.12 4.04 20.13
C ARG A 198 -6.54 4.07 19.56
N GLN A 199 -7.01 2.93 19.05
CA GLN A 199 -8.25 2.84 18.27
C GLN A 199 -8.30 3.87 17.13
N GLU A 200 -7.17 4.05 16.45
CA GLU A 200 -6.98 5.05 15.41
C GLU A 200 -6.51 4.44 14.11
N PHE A 201 -7.04 4.97 13.01
CA PHE A 201 -6.50 4.81 11.68
C PHE A 201 -5.54 5.95 11.37
N ILE A 202 -4.45 5.62 10.71
CA ILE A 202 -3.59 6.57 10.05
C ILE A 202 -3.65 6.30 8.56
N TYR A 203 -3.93 7.34 7.81
CA TYR A 203 -3.96 7.31 6.36
C TYR A 203 -2.84 8.18 5.81
N PHE A 204 -2.14 7.63 4.80
CA PHE A 204 -1.21 8.39 3.99
C PHE A 204 -1.83 8.53 2.60
N TYR A 205 -1.93 9.75 2.09
CA TYR A 205 -2.56 10.02 0.82
C TYR A 205 -1.82 11.10 0.05
N MET A 206 -1.94 11.07 -1.26
CA MET A 206 -1.39 12.07 -2.14
C MET A 206 -2.43 13.15 -2.42
N GLY A 207 -2.08 14.42 -2.17
CA GLY A 207 -2.94 15.56 -2.46
C GLY A 207 -2.55 16.25 -3.77
N TYR A 208 -3.54 16.73 -4.52
CA TYR A 208 -3.35 17.54 -5.71
C TYR A 208 -3.99 18.91 -5.51
N PRO A 209 -3.25 20.01 -5.64
CA PRO A 209 -3.81 21.35 -5.54
C PRO A 209 -4.68 21.69 -6.75
N ALA A 210 -5.69 22.53 -6.56
CA ALA A 210 -6.56 22.99 -7.64
C ALA A 210 -5.81 23.88 -8.65
N LYS A 211 -4.80 24.60 -8.18
CA LYS A 211 -3.93 25.46 -9.01
C LYS A 211 -2.48 24.98 -8.92
N ALA A 212 -1.77 25.06 -10.03
CA ALA A 212 -0.33 24.79 -10.02
C ALA A 212 0.39 25.67 -8.99
N GLN A 213 1.12 25.03 -8.10
CA GLN A 213 1.90 25.77 -7.09
C GLN A 213 3.21 26.27 -7.72
N PRO A 214 3.62 27.53 -7.51
CA PRO A 214 4.81 28.09 -8.14
C PRO A 214 6.12 27.33 -7.91
N ARG A 215 6.20 26.56 -6.84
CA ARG A 215 7.40 25.77 -6.48
C ARG A 215 7.43 24.38 -7.12
N LYS A 216 6.39 24.00 -7.84
CA LYS A 216 6.21 22.62 -8.32
C LYS A 216 6.32 22.61 -9.82
N ILE A 217 7.46 22.16 -10.30
CA ILE A 217 7.79 22.06 -11.72
C ILE A 217 7.03 20.92 -12.40
N SER A 218 6.44 20.01 -11.61
CA SER A 218 5.57 18.98 -12.11
C SER A 218 4.13 19.49 -12.31
N PRO A 219 3.47 19.16 -13.42
CA PRO A 219 2.05 19.48 -13.63
C PRO A 219 1.13 18.85 -12.58
N PHE A 220 1.60 17.81 -11.88
CA PHE A 220 0.86 17.17 -10.80
C PHE A 220 0.97 17.88 -9.46
N GLY A 221 2.09 18.57 -9.19
CA GLY A 221 2.30 19.35 -7.96
C GLY A 221 1.93 18.65 -6.68
N SER A 222 1.97 17.31 -6.65
CA SER A 222 1.48 16.51 -5.53
C SER A 222 2.50 16.37 -4.41
N ALA A 223 1.99 16.25 -3.18
CA ALA A 223 2.76 15.98 -1.99
C ALA A 223 2.08 14.86 -1.20
N GLN A 224 2.86 14.18 -0.35
CA GLN A 224 2.37 13.14 0.54
C GLN A 224 1.83 13.77 1.82
N ALA A 225 0.61 13.46 2.15
CA ALA A 225 -0.08 13.96 3.34
C ALA A 225 -0.51 12.83 4.27
N MET A 226 -0.91 13.21 5.46
CA MET A 226 -1.43 12.32 6.48
C MET A 226 -2.81 12.78 6.95
N ALA A 227 -3.68 11.82 7.27
CA ALA A 227 -4.92 12.04 8.00
C ALA A 227 -5.06 10.98 9.10
N ILE A 228 -5.75 11.34 10.18
CA ILE A 228 -6.01 10.44 11.31
C ILE A 228 -7.52 10.35 11.52
N GLN A 229 -8.00 9.17 11.89
CA GLN A 229 -9.40 8.95 12.17
C GLN A 229 -9.55 8.00 13.36
N LYS A 230 -10.29 8.40 14.38
CA LYS A 230 -10.68 7.48 15.44
C LYS A 230 -11.73 6.50 14.94
N LEU A 231 -11.71 5.32 15.51
CA LEU A 231 -12.76 4.33 15.23
C LEU A 231 -14.15 4.92 15.55
N GLY A 232 -15.08 4.79 14.61
CA GLY A 232 -16.43 5.37 14.72
C GLY A 232 -16.60 6.76 14.11
N GLU A 233 -15.54 7.51 13.84
CA GLU A 233 -15.64 8.78 13.09
C GLU A 233 -15.96 8.53 11.61
N LYS A 234 -16.70 9.44 10.98
CA LYS A 234 -17.08 9.33 9.56
C LYS A 234 -16.04 9.89 8.62
N VAL A 235 -15.35 10.96 9.00
CA VAL A 235 -14.38 11.69 8.18
C VAL A 235 -13.06 11.78 8.94
N ALA A 236 -11.96 11.55 8.24
CA ALA A 236 -10.63 11.66 8.82
C ALA A 236 -10.21 13.12 9.00
N THR A 237 -9.53 13.40 10.09
CA THR A 237 -8.92 14.71 10.34
C THR A 237 -7.59 14.81 9.59
N LYS A 238 -7.52 15.69 8.59
CA LYS A 238 -6.29 15.96 7.84
C LYS A 238 -5.24 16.60 8.74
N ARG A 239 -4.01 16.11 8.67
CA ARG A 239 -2.85 16.62 9.40
C ARG A 239 -1.91 17.45 8.54
N GLY A 240 -2.23 17.56 7.24
CA GLY A 240 -1.42 18.30 6.27
C GLY A 240 -0.34 17.46 5.60
N VAL A 241 0.53 18.15 4.90
CA VAL A 241 1.65 17.55 4.18
C VAL A 241 2.71 17.09 5.17
N ILE A 242 3.18 15.85 5.03
CA ILE A 242 4.22 15.24 5.86
C ILE A 242 5.53 15.03 5.11
N LEU A 243 5.45 14.90 3.78
CA LEU A 243 6.61 14.70 2.92
C LEU A 243 6.43 15.51 1.64
N GLU A 244 7.20 16.59 1.53
CA GLU A 244 7.27 17.44 0.36
C GLU A 244 8.34 16.93 -0.62
N PRO A 245 8.27 17.31 -1.91
CA PRO A 245 9.36 17.08 -2.84
C PRO A 245 10.70 17.61 -2.30
N CYS A 246 11.76 16.83 -2.52
CA CYS A 246 13.11 17.21 -2.09
C CYS A 246 13.54 18.52 -2.75
N GLN A 247 14.06 19.45 -1.96
CA GLN A 247 14.50 20.76 -2.46
C GLN A 247 15.87 20.73 -3.16
N GLN A 248 16.60 19.62 -3.08
CA GLN A 248 17.88 19.46 -3.74
C GLN A 248 17.66 19.24 -5.25
N ALA A 249 18.26 20.09 -6.06
CA ALA A 249 18.23 19.97 -7.51
C ALA A 249 18.84 18.63 -7.98
N GLY A 250 18.18 17.98 -8.93
CA GLY A 250 18.63 16.68 -9.44
C GLY A 250 18.34 15.48 -8.54
N HIS A 251 17.76 15.70 -7.35
CA HIS A 251 17.31 14.59 -6.52
C HIS A 251 16.13 13.86 -7.18
N TRP A 252 16.09 12.53 -7.06
CA TRP A 252 15.06 11.69 -7.69
C TRP A 252 13.61 12.03 -7.27
N ALA A 253 13.43 12.65 -6.12
CA ALA A 253 12.14 13.04 -5.55
C ALA A 253 11.92 14.56 -5.57
N SER A 254 12.57 15.31 -6.47
CA SER A 254 12.51 16.78 -6.44
C SER A 254 11.29 17.39 -7.15
N GLY A 255 10.55 16.64 -7.96
CA GLY A 255 9.39 17.14 -8.72
C GLY A 255 8.07 16.97 -8.01
N TRP A 256 7.75 15.76 -7.62
CA TRP A 256 6.57 15.41 -6.84
C TRP A 256 6.82 14.14 -6.03
N VAL A 257 6.00 13.90 -5.02
CA VAL A 257 6.06 12.71 -4.16
C VAL A 257 4.65 12.26 -3.79
N GLY A 258 4.47 10.94 -3.64
CA GLY A 258 3.20 10.36 -3.21
C GLY A 258 3.22 8.84 -3.16
N GLY A 259 2.07 8.22 -2.86
CA GLY A 259 1.92 6.76 -2.88
C GLY A 259 2.77 6.04 -1.83
N LEU A 260 2.84 6.59 -0.62
CA LEU A 260 3.63 6.04 0.48
C LEU A 260 3.03 4.75 1.02
N GLN A 261 3.84 3.70 1.14
CA GLN A 261 3.56 2.53 1.99
C GLN A 261 4.53 2.53 3.18
N LEU A 262 3.97 2.45 4.40
CA LEU A 262 4.72 2.49 5.66
C LEU A 262 5.13 1.09 6.10
N LEU A 263 6.34 0.98 6.66
CA LEU A 263 6.90 -0.23 7.26
C LEU A 263 7.61 0.14 8.59
N ARG A 264 7.62 -0.79 9.54
CA ARG A 264 8.53 -0.68 10.68
C ARG A 264 9.96 -0.92 10.23
N GLY A 265 10.84 0.01 10.48
CA GLY A 265 12.26 -0.12 10.14
C GLY A 265 13.06 -0.87 11.20
N ALA A 266 14.19 -1.44 10.79
CA ALA A 266 15.17 -2.07 11.68
C ALA A 266 16.17 -1.03 12.22
N GLU A 267 16.74 -0.22 11.35
CA GLU A 267 17.68 0.87 11.70
C GLU A 267 16.96 2.18 11.99
N HIS A 268 15.87 2.43 11.29
CA HIS A 268 15.00 3.58 11.46
C HIS A 268 13.66 3.17 12.05
N ARG A 269 13.02 4.04 12.81
CA ARG A 269 11.71 3.73 13.41
C ARG A 269 10.65 3.41 12.37
N TRP A 270 10.63 4.18 11.29
CA TRP A 270 9.74 4.03 10.16
C TRP A 270 10.51 4.09 8.85
N VAL A 271 10.15 3.22 7.94
CA VAL A 271 10.60 3.23 6.55
C VAL A 271 9.38 3.30 5.66
N ALA A 272 9.48 4.05 4.57
CA ALA A 272 8.43 4.10 3.57
C ALA A 272 9.02 3.85 2.18
N VAL A 273 8.32 3.06 1.37
CA VAL A 273 8.51 3.11 -0.07
C VAL A 273 7.57 4.16 -0.64
N VAL A 274 8.07 5.01 -1.51
CA VAL A 274 7.33 6.14 -2.09
C VAL A 274 7.53 6.23 -3.59
N ASN A 275 6.51 6.72 -4.28
CA ASN A 275 6.62 7.19 -5.66
C ASN A 275 7.10 8.64 -5.68
N ALA A 276 7.92 8.97 -6.63
CA ALA A 276 8.36 10.33 -6.86
C ALA A 276 8.80 10.57 -8.31
N SER A 277 9.10 11.81 -8.66
CA SER A 277 9.69 12.17 -9.94
C SER A 277 10.70 13.30 -9.73
N PRO A 278 11.80 13.32 -10.47
CA PRO A 278 12.71 14.46 -10.48
C PRO A 278 12.12 15.65 -11.25
N THR A 279 12.58 16.88 -10.95
CA THR A 279 12.20 18.10 -11.66
C THR A 279 12.94 18.26 -12.99
N ALA A 280 14.11 17.69 -13.08
CA ALA A 280 14.95 17.72 -14.27
C ALA A 280 15.67 16.39 -14.40
N PRO A 281 16.03 15.96 -15.62
CA PRO A 281 16.94 14.85 -15.80
C PRO A 281 18.25 15.13 -15.10
N ASP A 282 18.91 14.09 -14.59
CA ASP A 282 20.27 14.19 -14.09
C ASP A 282 21.15 14.83 -15.20
N PRO A 283 21.78 15.99 -14.95
CA PRO A 283 22.53 16.69 -15.98
C PRO A 283 23.71 15.89 -16.55
N GLY A 284 24.17 14.86 -15.86
CA GLY A 284 25.19 13.93 -16.34
C GLY A 284 24.63 12.72 -17.09
N LYS A 285 23.33 12.53 -17.09
CA LYS A 285 22.68 11.37 -17.69
C LYS A 285 21.68 11.85 -18.74
N ARG A 286 21.80 11.31 -19.93
CA ARG A 286 20.97 11.65 -21.07
C ARG A 286 19.50 11.47 -20.70
N ALA A 287 18.75 12.56 -20.74
CA ALA A 287 17.31 12.51 -20.54
C ALA A 287 16.70 11.55 -21.57
N VAL A 288 16.16 10.46 -21.10
CA VAL A 288 15.32 9.56 -21.92
C VAL A 288 13.92 10.13 -22.08
N TRP A 289 13.71 11.34 -21.52
CA TRP A 289 12.43 11.99 -21.44
C TRP A 289 12.19 12.95 -22.59
N THR A 290 11.46 12.51 -23.53
CA THR A 290 10.86 13.41 -24.51
C THR A 290 9.37 13.54 -24.31
N GLU A 291 8.79 12.87 -23.29
CA GLU A 291 7.36 12.82 -23.04
C GLU A 291 7.01 13.42 -21.67
N GLU A 292 6.01 14.26 -21.60
CA GLU A 292 5.38 14.68 -20.38
C GLU A 292 4.17 13.76 -20.08
N PRO A 293 3.96 13.37 -18.82
CA PRO A 293 4.65 13.79 -17.59
C PRO A 293 5.99 13.07 -17.36
N PRO A 294 6.91 13.67 -16.56
CA PRO A 294 8.15 13.01 -16.21
C PRO A 294 7.84 11.68 -15.52
N PRO A 295 8.65 10.64 -15.76
CA PRO A 295 8.38 9.31 -15.26
C PRO A 295 8.39 9.25 -13.75
N SER A 296 7.60 8.35 -13.24
CA SER A 296 7.59 7.98 -11.83
C SER A 296 8.75 7.05 -11.52
N LEU A 297 9.45 7.34 -10.44
CA LEU A 297 10.45 6.50 -9.82
C LEU A 297 9.95 5.97 -8.49
N GLY A 298 10.51 4.87 -8.04
CA GLY A 298 10.34 4.37 -6.70
C GLY A 298 11.59 4.58 -5.87
N GLY A 299 11.41 4.87 -4.59
CA GLY A 299 12.52 5.00 -3.66
C GLY A 299 12.07 4.89 -2.22
N PHE A 300 13.01 5.07 -1.31
CA PHE A 300 12.74 5.00 0.11
C PHE A 300 12.84 6.36 0.78
N ALA A 301 12.06 6.50 1.84
CA ALA A 301 12.19 7.55 2.84
C ALA A 301 12.15 6.90 4.22
N TRP A 302 12.72 7.57 5.24
CA TRP A 302 12.68 7.12 6.62
C TRP A 302 12.39 8.25 7.58
N CYS A 303 11.92 7.90 8.77
CA CYS A 303 11.61 8.82 9.85
C CYS A 303 11.90 8.13 11.18
N ASP A 304 12.60 8.84 12.09
CA ASP A 304 12.97 8.34 13.40
C ASP A 304 12.10 8.90 14.55
N GLU A 305 11.15 9.77 14.20
CA GLU A 305 10.18 10.29 15.14
C GLU A 305 9.28 9.18 15.71
N GLU A 306 8.74 9.39 16.91
CA GLU A 306 7.80 8.45 17.52
C GLU A 306 6.60 8.18 16.61
N TRP A 307 6.17 9.20 15.89
CA TRP A 307 5.02 9.22 15.03
C TRP A 307 5.41 9.66 13.62
N PRO A 308 4.99 8.99 12.57
CA PRO A 308 5.45 9.26 11.20
C PRO A 308 4.79 10.49 10.56
N ALA A 309 4.59 11.56 11.33
CA ALA A 309 3.93 12.79 10.91
C ALA A 309 4.90 13.87 10.41
N SER A 310 6.19 13.72 10.68
CA SER A 310 7.24 14.68 10.34
C SER A 310 8.62 14.02 10.36
N GLY A 311 9.68 14.78 10.11
CA GLY A 311 11.05 14.27 10.21
C GLY A 311 11.46 13.25 9.15
N TRP A 312 10.80 13.29 7.99
CA TRP A 312 11.11 12.39 6.89
C TRP A 312 12.35 12.77 6.11
N HIS A 313 13.18 11.78 5.80
CA HIS A 313 14.38 11.89 4.98
C HIS A 313 14.27 10.97 3.79
N PHE A 314 14.68 11.44 2.61
CA PHE A 314 14.75 10.60 1.41
C PHE A 314 16.06 9.84 1.33
N ALA A 315 16.03 8.63 0.82
CA ALA A 315 17.21 7.93 0.38
C ALA A 315 17.90 8.72 -0.74
N PRO A 316 19.26 8.74 -0.80
CA PRO A 316 20.00 9.55 -1.75
C PRO A 316 19.77 9.15 -3.21
N ALA A 317 19.31 7.93 -3.46
CA ALA A 317 19.01 7.40 -4.79
C ALA A 317 17.65 6.68 -4.80
N PRO A 318 16.99 6.58 -5.97
CA PRO A 318 15.82 5.74 -6.13
C PRO A 318 16.22 4.25 -6.10
N ILE A 319 15.23 3.37 -6.02
CA ILE A 319 15.43 1.91 -6.18
C ILE A 319 16.14 1.60 -7.49
N GLU A 320 15.82 2.36 -8.52
CA GLU A 320 16.46 2.27 -9.82
C GLU A 320 16.22 3.54 -10.63
N TRP A 321 17.24 4.01 -11.31
CA TRP A 321 17.11 5.05 -12.31
C TRP A 321 16.64 4.44 -13.64
N ILE A 322 15.84 5.18 -14.40
CA ILE A 322 15.29 4.68 -15.68
C ILE A 322 16.41 4.30 -16.69
N GLN A 323 17.47 5.12 -16.75
CA GLN A 323 18.59 4.82 -17.63
C GLN A 323 19.37 3.56 -17.25
N ASP A 324 19.17 3.05 -16.03
CA ASP A 324 19.81 1.81 -15.56
C ASP A 324 18.92 0.57 -15.82
N ILE A 325 17.70 0.77 -16.34
CA ILE A 325 16.83 -0.34 -16.76
C ILE A 325 17.48 -1.06 -17.94
N PRO A 326 17.78 -2.37 -17.83
CA PRO A 326 18.40 -3.11 -18.90
C PRO A 326 17.53 -3.14 -20.15
N LYS A 327 18.17 -3.12 -21.33
CA LYS A 327 17.44 -3.21 -22.60
C LYS A 327 16.52 -4.42 -22.67
N SER A 328 16.92 -5.56 -22.12
CA SER A 328 16.08 -6.77 -22.07
C SER A 328 14.78 -6.58 -21.28
N ALA A 329 14.80 -5.76 -20.23
CA ALA A 329 13.59 -5.43 -19.49
C ALA A 329 12.68 -4.47 -20.28
N LEU A 330 13.27 -3.47 -20.94
CA LEU A 330 12.53 -2.57 -21.84
C LEU A 330 11.88 -3.32 -23.00
N ASP A 331 12.60 -4.27 -23.62
CA ASP A 331 12.11 -5.12 -24.71
C ASP A 331 10.93 -6.00 -24.24
N ASN A 332 10.83 -6.31 -22.94
CA ASN A 332 9.74 -7.03 -22.32
C ASN A 332 8.60 -6.10 -21.82
N GLY A 333 8.64 -4.81 -22.17
CA GLY A 333 7.59 -3.83 -21.83
C GLY A 333 7.71 -3.21 -20.45
N GLU A 334 8.79 -3.47 -19.69
CA GLU A 334 9.12 -2.75 -18.45
C GLU A 334 9.63 -1.36 -18.84
N GLY A 335 8.73 -0.40 -18.85
CA GLY A 335 8.97 0.94 -19.40
C GLY A 335 9.22 2.00 -18.33
N PHE A 336 8.95 3.25 -18.69
CA PHE A 336 9.39 4.47 -18.04
C PHE A 336 8.82 4.74 -16.65
N ASN A 337 7.85 3.99 -16.15
CA ASN A 337 7.17 4.31 -14.91
C ASN A 337 7.23 3.15 -13.92
N LEU A 338 7.61 3.46 -12.69
CA LEU A 338 7.41 2.62 -11.53
C LEU A 338 6.30 3.25 -10.69
N TRP A 339 5.05 2.86 -10.93
CA TRP A 339 3.92 3.35 -10.18
C TRP A 339 3.59 2.41 -9.02
N ARG A 340 3.08 2.99 -7.93
CA ARG A 340 2.45 2.26 -6.82
C ARG A 340 3.23 1.03 -6.40
N GLN A 341 4.45 1.25 -5.94
CA GLN A 341 5.25 0.20 -5.34
C GLN A 341 4.54 -0.35 -4.11
N PHE A 342 4.67 -1.64 -3.97
CA PHE A 342 4.24 -2.38 -2.79
C PHE A 342 5.36 -3.30 -2.33
N ILE A 343 5.82 -3.12 -1.11
CA ILE A 343 6.79 -4.02 -0.47
C ILE A 343 6.05 -5.12 0.26
N HIS A 344 6.36 -6.34 -0.12
CA HIS A 344 6.00 -7.53 0.62
C HIS A 344 7.26 -8.09 1.29
N VAL A 345 7.23 -8.19 2.63
CA VAL A 345 8.36 -8.71 3.40
C VAL A 345 8.29 -10.23 3.37
N LEU A 346 9.32 -10.87 2.81
CA LEU A 346 9.41 -12.33 2.73
C LEU A 346 9.79 -12.94 4.08
N PRO A 347 9.49 -14.24 4.32
CA PRO A 347 9.82 -14.90 5.59
C PRO A 347 11.32 -14.90 5.95
N ASP A 348 12.19 -14.82 4.94
CA ASP A 348 13.65 -14.74 5.12
C ASP A 348 14.18 -13.30 5.30
N GLY A 349 13.28 -12.31 5.46
CA GLY A 349 13.59 -10.91 5.67
C GLY A 349 13.87 -10.11 4.40
N ARG A 350 13.95 -10.76 3.22
CA ARG A 350 14.07 -10.05 1.95
C ARG A 350 12.80 -9.28 1.62
N ALA A 351 12.93 -8.28 0.78
CA ALA A 351 11.82 -7.54 0.23
C ALA A 351 11.44 -8.06 -1.16
N ALA A 352 10.16 -8.28 -1.40
CA ALA A 352 9.58 -8.44 -2.71
C ALA A 352 8.87 -7.12 -3.08
N LEU A 353 9.39 -6.43 -4.07
CA LEU A 353 8.86 -5.17 -4.57
C LEU A 353 7.97 -5.44 -5.77
N PHE A 354 6.67 -5.27 -5.57
CA PHE A 354 5.68 -5.27 -6.64
C PHE A 354 5.49 -3.84 -7.13
N TYR A 355 5.43 -3.66 -8.43
CA TYR A 355 5.26 -2.34 -9.06
C TYR A 355 4.63 -2.47 -10.44
N ASN A 356 3.79 -1.51 -10.79
CA ASN A 356 3.37 -1.41 -12.18
C ASN A 356 4.39 -0.61 -12.98
N SER A 357 4.69 -1.11 -14.16
CA SER A 357 5.60 -0.47 -15.09
C SER A 357 5.11 -0.62 -16.52
N GLY A 358 5.47 0.32 -17.38
CA GLY A 358 5.06 0.38 -18.77
C GLY A 358 4.65 1.79 -19.18
N TYR A 359 4.09 1.90 -20.39
CA TYR A 359 3.49 3.15 -20.86
C TYR A 359 2.19 3.42 -20.12
N TYR A 360 1.89 4.69 -19.88
CA TYR A 360 0.66 5.12 -19.21
C TYR A 360 -0.59 4.50 -19.85
N GLY A 361 -1.39 3.82 -19.02
CA GLY A 361 -2.57 3.07 -19.45
C GLY A 361 -2.27 1.71 -20.11
N LYS A 362 -1.02 1.28 -20.09
CA LYS A 362 -0.54 -0.02 -20.63
C LYS A 362 0.41 -0.73 -19.65
N GLU A 363 0.35 -0.36 -18.38
CA GLU A 363 1.25 -0.91 -17.34
C GLU A 363 0.93 -2.36 -17.04
N GLN A 364 1.94 -3.10 -16.65
CA GLN A 364 1.86 -4.46 -16.12
C GLN A 364 2.47 -4.53 -14.72
N LEU A 365 2.05 -5.52 -13.96
CA LEU A 365 2.57 -5.77 -12.61
C LEU A 365 3.85 -6.60 -12.69
N TYR A 366 4.94 -6.01 -12.23
CA TYR A 366 6.28 -6.61 -12.17
C TYR A 366 6.71 -6.90 -10.74
N LEU A 367 7.74 -7.71 -10.60
CA LEU A 367 8.36 -8.07 -9.34
C LEU A 367 9.89 -7.92 -9.41
N LYS A 368 10.45 -7.32 -8.36
CA LYS A 368 11.85 -7.43 -7.98
C LYS A 368 11.95 -8.03 -6.58
N VAL A 369 13.00 -8.77 -6.32
CA VAL A 369 13.30 -9.30 -4.99
C VAL A 369 14.66 -8.77 -4.56
N SER A 370 14.75 -8.26 -3.34
CA SER A 370 16.02 -7.78 -2.79
C SER A 370 17.00 -8.94 -2.63
N GLU A 371 18.28 -8.63 -2.70
CA GLU A 371 19.32 -9.56 -2.24
C GLU A 371 19.21 -9.70 -0.70
N LYS A 372 19.82 -10.73 -0.15
CA LYS A 372 19.87 -10.87 1.31
C LYS A 372 20.65 -9.70 1.89
N PRO A 373 20.17 -9.14 3.02
CA PRO A 373 20.88 -8.08 3.72
C PRO A 373 22.27 -8.50 4.16
#